data_3f1591bdea3425eed21d195c29bc6ddc
#
_entry.id   3f1591bdea3425eed21d195c29bc6ddc
#
_cell.length_a   1.000
_cell.length_b   1.000
_cell.length_c   1.000
_cell.angle_alpha   90.00
_cell.angle_beta   90.00
_cell.angle_gamma   90.00
#
_symmetry.space_group_name_H-M   'P 1'
#
loop_
_entity.id
_entity.type
_entity.pdbx_description
1 polymer ?
#
loop_
_entity_poly.entity_id
_entity_poly.type
_entity_poly.pdbx_seq_one_letter_code
_entity_poly.pdbx_strand_id
1 'polypeptide(L)'
;KVAPGAIFATNTSGLAIGKLADGLPAELKPRFCGVHFFNPPRYMHLVELIPTAATQPAILDALETFLTTTLGKGVVRAKDTPNFIANRIGIFSILATFKEVERSGLSVDIVDDLTGDKLGRAKSGTFRTADVVGLDTLAHVIRTMQDNLDDSFKAVYQTPAVLQGLIEAGALGQKTGAGFYRKVGKDILRLDPATRQYVPSGKK
;
A
#
# COMPACT_ATOMS: atom_id res chain seq x y z
N LYS A 1 -0.09 25.51 -18.88
CA LYS A 1 1.26 25.67 -19.50
C LYS A 1 2.31 25.24 -18.47
N VAL A 2 3.22 24.34 -18.86
CA VAL A 2 4.35 23.90 -18.02
C VAL A 2 5.53 24.83 -18.33
N ALA A 3 6.22 25.32 -17.29
CA ALA A 3 7.39 26.18 -17.48
C ALA A 3 8.51 25.45 -18.25
N PRO A 4 9.30 26.16 -19.09
CA PRO A 4 10.45 25.56 -19.74
C PRO A 4 11.40 24.95 -18.68
N GLY A 5 11.81 23.70 -18.89
CA GLY A 5 12.69 22.99 -17.95
C GLY A 5 12.02 22.38 -16.71
N ALA A 6 10.74 22.65 -16.45
CA ALA A 6 10.06 22.04 -15.30
C ALA A 6 9.97 20.50 -15.43
N ILE A 7 10.20 19.81 -14.34
CA ILE A 7 9.96 18.37 -14.21
C ILE A 7 8.45 18.16 -14.00
N PHE A 8 7.88 17.22 -14.74
CA PHE A 8 6.48 16.85 -14.63
C PHE A 8 6.38 15.45 -14.02
N ALA A 9 5.67 15.30 -12.92
CA ALA A 9 5.61 14.04 -12.21
C ALA A 9 4.18 13.66 -11.84
N THR A 10 3.93 12.37 -11.69
CA THR A 10 2.68 11.81 -11.17
C THR A 10 2.90 11.04 -9.88
N ASN A 11 1.97 11.18 -8.93
CA ASN A 11 1.97 10.44 -7.66
C ASN A 11 1.04 9.21 -7.72
N THR A 12 0.65 8.74 -8.89
CA THR A 12 -0.21 7.56 -8.99
C THR A 12 0.46 6.33 -8.39
N SER A 13 -0.33 5.47 -7.75
CA SER A 13 0.15 4.24 -7.11
C SER A 13 -0.26 2.95 -7.83
N GLY A 14 -1.09 3.02 -8.85
CA GLY A 14 -1.66 1.82 -9.48
C GLY A 14 -1.73 1.86 -11.00
N LEU A 15 -1.38 2.99 -11.61
CA LEU A 15 -1.40 3.13 -13.07
C LEU A 15 0.02 3.02 -13.62
N ALA A 16 0.17 2.35 -14.76
CA ALA A 16 1.45 2.29 -15.48
C ALA A 16 1.89 3.68 -15.91
N ILE A 17 3.08 4.11 -15.47
CA ILE A 17 3.61 5.45 -15.74
C ILE A 17 3.85 5.65 -17.25
N GLY A 18 4.31 4.60 -17.94
CA GLY A 18 4.50 4.62 -19.39
C GLY A 18 3.19 4.90 -20.13
N LYS A 19 2.07 4.26 -19.72
CA LYS A 19 0.75 4.51 -20.35
C LYS A 19 0.26 5.94 -20.12
N LEU A 20 0.55 6.54 -18.97
CA LEU A 20 0.26 7.94 -18.73
C LEU A 20 1.10 8.86 -19.62
N ALA A 21 2.36 8.49 -19.84
CA ALA A 21 3.27 9.23 -20.72
C ALA A 21 2.83 9.20 -22.18
N ASP A 22 2.12 8.18 -22.63
CA ASP A 22 1.66 8.09 -24.03
C ASP A 22 0.75 9.26 -24.42
N GLY A 23 -0.06 9.75 -23.49
CA GLY A 23 -0.93 10.91 -23.66
C GLY A 23 -0.23 12.27 -23.57
N LEU A 24 1.08 12.34 -23.27
CA LEU A 24 1.79 13.58 -23.14
C LEU A 24 2.41 14.05 -24.46
N PRO A 25 2.52 15.39 -24.68
CA PRO A 25 3.32 15.96 -25.75
C PRO A 25 4.76 15.43 -25.73
N ALA A 26 5.34 15.23 -26.92
CA ALA A 26 6.67 14.63 -27.06
C ALA A 26 7.76 15.39 -26.27
N GLU A 27 7.67 16.70 -26.20
CA GLU A 27 8.62 17.57 -25.47
C GLU A 27 8.55 17.43 -23.95
N LEU A 28 7.46 16.87 -23.39
CA LEU A 28 7.32 16.64 -21.96
C LEU A 28 7.80 15.25 -21.53
N LYS A 29 7.74 14.25 -22.41
CA LYS A 29 8.09 12.86 -22.09
C LYS A 29 9.48 12.68 -21.47
N PRO A 30 10.54 13.37 -21.95
CA PRO A 30 11.87 13.26 -21.35
C PRO A 30 11.97 13.78 -19.91
N ARG A 31 11.01 14.61 -19.50
CA ARG A 31 10.95 15.22 -18.15
C ARG A 31 9.82 14.69 -17.29
N PHE A 32 9.20 13.58 -17.68
CA PHE A 32 8.09 12.94 -16.98
C PHE A 32 8.53 11.64 -16.29
N CYS A 33 8.08 11.43 -15.05
CA CYS A 33 8.24 10.19 -14.30
C CYS A 33 7.18 10.04 -13.22
N GLY A 34 7.12 8.87 -12.60
CA GLY A 34 6.42 8.66 -11.34
C GLY A 34 7.27 9.13 -10.14
N VAL A 35 6.65 9.82 -9.20
CA VAL A 35 7.20 10.14 -7.87
C VAL A 35 6.17 9.68 -6.86
N HIS A 36 6.31 8.45 -6.40
CA HIS A 36 5.30 7.80 -5.58
C HIS A 36 5.63 7.96 -4.10
N PHE A 37 4.83 8.77 -3.41
CA PHE A 37 4.85 8.94 -1.97
C PHE A 37 3.90 7.96 -1.28
N PHE A 38 4.17 7.67 -0.02
CA PHE A 38 3.31 6.84 0.83
C PHE A 38 2.57 7.68 1.86
N ASN A 39 1.30 7.37 2.10
CA ASN A 39 0.48 8.10 3.06
C ASN A 39 0.77 7.67 4.52
N PRO A 40 0.87 8.63 5.44
CA PRO A 40 0.89 10.07 5.24
C PRO A 40 2.29 10.54 4.80
N PRO A 41 2.41 11.30 3.69
CA PRO A 41 3.71 11.60 3.07
C PRO A 41 4.65 12.40 3.96
N ARG A 42 4.11 13.13 4.94
CA ARG A 42 4.92 13.86 5.94
C ARG A 42 5.77 12.91 6.81
N TYR A 43 5.24 11.73 7.14
CA TYR A 43 5.87 10.81 8.09
C TYR A 43 6.55 9.63 7.40
N MET A 44 6.00 9.20 6.26
CA MET A 44 6.56 8.07 5.52
C MET A 44 7.86 8.48 4.83
N HIS A 45 8.92 7.74 5.14
CA HIS A 45 10.27 8.05 4.67
C HIS A 45 10.49 7.67 3.21
N LEU A 46 9.89 6.56 2.77
CA LEU A 46 10.09 6.01 1.43
C LEU A 46 9.43 6.85 0.34
N VAL A 47 10.15 7.03 -0.78
CA VAL A 47 9.63 7.53 -2.06
C VAL A 47 10.17 6.64 -3.17
N GLU A 48 9.32 6.23 -4.10
CA GLU A 48 9.72 5.51 -5.30
C GLU A 48 9.79 6.47 -6.48
N LEU A 49 10.88 6.41 -7.25
CA LEU A 49 11.04 7.08 -8.55
C LEU A 49 10.86 6.07 -9.67
N ILE A 50 9.87 6.29 -10.53
CA ILE A 50 9.51 5.35 -11.59
C ILE A 50 9.71 6.04 -12.94
N PRO A 51 10.81 5.73 -13.67
CA PRO A 51 11.03 6.27 -15.01
C PRO A 51 10.12 5.61 -16.06
N THR A 52 9.91 6.32 -17.14
CA THR A 52 9.45 5.77 -18.43
C THR A 52 10.66 5.49 -19.33
N ALA A 53 10.43 4.85 -20.45
CA ALA A 53 11.48 4.65 -21.46
C ALA A 53 12.06 5.97 -22.02
N ALA A 54 11.29 7.07 -21.95
CA ALA A 54 11.70 8.38 -22.44
C ALA A 54 12.31 9.28 -21.36
N THR A 55 12.20 8.92 -20.08
CA THR A 55 12.68 9.76 -18.97
C THR A 55 14.19 9.90 -19.00
N GLN A 56 14.69 11.13 -19.04
CA GLN A 56 16.13 11.41 -18.99
C GLN A 56 16.72 11.06 -17.62
N PRO A 57 17.86 10.36 -17.54
CA PRO A 57 18.50 10.01 -16.28
C PRO A 57 18.78 11.22 -15.38
N ALA A 58 19.20 12.35 -15.95
CA ALA A 58 19.46 13.59 -15.22
C ALA A 58 18.26 14.12 -14.43
N ILE A 59 17.02 13.85 -14.90
CA ILE A 59 15.78 14.21 -14.21
C ILE A 59 15.63 13.37 -12.93
N LEU A 60 15.93 12.08 -13.02
CA LEU A 60 15.88 11.18 -11.86
C LEU A 60 16.95 11.56 -10.83
N ASP A 61 18.17 11.91 -11.27
CA ASP A 61 19.26 12.33 -10.39
C ASP A 61 18.91 13.64 -9.66
N ALA A 62 18.33 14.61 -10.38
CA ALA A 62 17.87 15.87 -9.79
C ALA A 62 16.75 15.67 -8.77
N LEU A 63 15.76 14.82 -9.09
CA LEU A 63 14.66 14.49 -8.17
C LEU A 63 15.18 13.72 -6.94
N GLU A 64 16.04 12.73 -7.12
CA GLU A 64 16.62 11.98 -6.01
C GLU A 64 17.40 12.90 -5.08
N THR A 65 18.22 13.80 -5.62
CA THR A 65 18.92 14.82 -4.83
C THR A 65 17.96 15.69 -4.07
N PHE A 66 16.93 16.25 -4.71
CA PHE A 66 15.92 17.08 -4.04
C PHE A 66 15.17 16.32 -2.95
N LEU A 67 14.70 15.11 -3.24
CA LEU A 67 13.92 14.31 -2.30
C LEU A 67 14.75 13.89 -1.07
N THR A 68 16.03 13.56 -1.26
CA THR A 68 16.92 13.17 -0.16
C THR A 68 17.43 14.35 0.65
N THR A 69 17.92 15.39 0.00
CA THR A 69 18.60 16.51 0.70
C THR A 69 17.62 17.54 1.25
N THR A 70 16.53 17.83 0.51
CA THR A 70 15.57 18.87 0.89
C THR A 70 14.41 18.30 1.70
N LEU A 71 13.88 17.14 1.29
CA LEU A 71 12.71 16.54 1.94
C LEU A 71 13.06 15.41 2.93
N GLY A 72 14.32 15.01 3.04
CA GLY A 72 14.79 13.97 3.96
C GLY A 72 14.19 12.60 3.68
N LYS A 73 13.91 12.28 2.40
CA LYS A 73 13.33 11.00 1.98
C LYS A 73 14.38 9.94 1.69
N GLY A 74 14.02 8.68 1.91
CA GLY A 74 14.73 7.53 1.35
C GLY A 74 14.17 7.22 -0.03
N VAL A 75 15.00 7.36 -1.07
CA VAL A 75 14.56 7.19 -2.45
C VAL A 75 14.96 5.84 -2.99
N VAL A 76 14.03 5.17 -3.69
CA VAL A 76 14.28 3.93 -4.42
C VAL A 76 13.84 4.12 -5.87
N ARG A 77 14.71 3.78 -6.82
CA ARG A 77 14.37 3.75 -8.25
C ARG A 77 13.68 2.44 -8.58
N ALA A 78 12.41 2.52 -8.95
CA ALA A 78 11.57 1.38 -9.25
C ALA A 78 11.35 1.24 -10.77
N LYS A 79 11.04 0.02 -11.21
CA LYS A 79 10.55 -0.22 -12.56
C LYS A 79 9.06 0.12 -12.64
N ASP A 80 8.58 0.48 -13.84
CA ASP A 80 7.16 0.67 -14.14
C ASP A 80 6.46 -0.70 -14.25
N THR A 81 6.30 -1.34 -13.10
CA THR A 81 5.60 -2.63 -12.95
C THR A 81 4.38 -2.45 -12.05
N PRO A 82 3.35 -3.31 -12.13
CA PRO A 82 2.14 -3.19 -11.33
C PRO A 82 2.45 -3.00 -9.83
N ASN A 83 1.95 -1.88 -9.26
CA ASN A 83 2.13 -1.48 -7.86
C ASN A 83 3.60 -1.28 -7.42
N PHE A 84 4.53 -1.14 -8.34
CA PHE A 84 5.96 -0.86 -8.14
C PHE A 84 6.64 -1.86 -7.18
N ILE A 85 7.35 -1.39 -6.13
CA ILE A 85 8.08 -2.25 -5.20
C ILE A 85 7.34 -2.39 -3.87
N ALA A 86 7.11 -1.28 -3.15
CA ALA A 86 6.68 -1.34 -1.77
C ALA A 86 5.23 -1.83 -1.60
N ASN A 87 4.31 -1.40 -2.46
CA ASN A 87 2.95 -1.93 -2.45
C ASN A 87 2.94 -3.43 -2.76
N ARG A 88 3.78 -3.88 -3.70
CA ARG A 88 3.88 -5.31 -4.05
C ARG A 88 4.38 -6.14 -2.88
N ILE A 89 5.47 -5.71 -2.22
CA ILE A 89 6.03 -6.39 -1.04
C ILE A 89 5.04 -6.31 0.13
N GLY A 90 4.44 -5.14 0.37
CA GLY A 90 3.51 -4.90 1.46
C GLY A 90 2.26 -5.78 1.37
N ILE A 91 1.65 -5.85 0.20
CA ILE A 91 0.46 -6.70 -0.06
C ILE A 91 0.81 -8.18 0.06
N PHE A 92 1.95 -8.61 -0.50
CA PHE A 92 2.42 -9.99 -0.32
C PHE A 92 2.55 -10.34 1.16
N SER A 93 3.20 -9.48 1.96
CA SER A 93 3.37 -9.68 3.39
C SER A 93 2.04 -9.75 4.15
N ILE A 94 1.10 -8.87 3.81
CA ILE A 94 -0.25 -8.88 4.40
C ILE A 94 -0.96 -10.19 4.07
N LEU A 95 -0.98 -10.62 2.82
CA LEU A 95 -1.67 -11.84 2.38
C LEU A 95 -1.03 -13.11 2.97
N ALA A 96 0.30 -13.15 3.05
CA ALA A 96 1.01 -14.23 3.73
C ALA A 96 0.62 -14.31 5.22
N THR A 97 0.49 -13.15 5.89
CA THR A 97 0.02 -13.09 7.28
C THR A 97 -1.41 -13.58 7.41
N PHE A 98 -2.33 -13.20 6.52
CA PHE A 98 -3.71 -13.70 6.53
C PHE A 98 -3.74 -15.24 6.42
N LYS A 99 -2.97 -15.80 5.51
CA LYS A 99 -2.89 -17.26 5.31
C LYS A 99 -2.38 -17.98 6.56
N GLU A 100 -1.38 -17.41 7.24
CA GLU A 100 -0.87 -18.01 8.49
C GLU A 100 -1.86 -17.86 9.65
N VAL A 101 -2.65 -16.79 9.69
CA VAL A 101 -3.72 -16.61 10.67
C VAL A 101 -4.83 -17.67 10.48
N GLU A 102 -5.24 -17.92 9.25
CA GLU A 102 -6.21 -18.98 8.95
C GLU A 102 -5.69 -20.37 9.40
N ARG A 103 -4.39 -20.61 9.22
CA ARG A 103 -3.76 -21.88 9.61
C ARG A 103 -3.56 -22.04 11.11
N SER A 104 -3.20 -20.95 11.80
CA SER A 104 -2.83 -20.98 13.23
C SER A 104 -4.00 -20.74 14.18
N GLY A 105 -5.10 -20.15 13.69
CA GLY A 105 -6.24 -19.73 14.52
C GLY A 105 -5.93 -18.58 15.49
N LEU A 106 -4.80 -17.87 15.30
CA LEU A 106 -4.46 -16.72 16.14
C LEU A 106 -5.46 -15.59 15.94
N SER A 107 -5.74 -14.85 17.01
CA SER A 107 -6.60 -13.68 16.92
C SER A 107 -5.88 -12.48 16.29
N VAL A 108 -6.65 -11.59 15.65
CA VAL A 108 -6.10 -10.45 14.90
C VAL A 108 -5.27 -9.48 15.78
N ASP A 109 -5.63 -9.33 17.05
CA ASP A 109 -4.90 -8.48 18.01
C ASP A 109 -3.56 -9.09 18.43
N ILE A 110 -3.49 -10.41 18.62
CA ILE A 110 -2.22 -11.12 18.85
C ILE A 110 -1.30 -10.99 17.63
N VAL A 111 -1.86 -11.16 16.44
CA VAL A 111 -1.07 -11.02 15.20
C VAL A 111 -0.55 -9.60 15.03
N ASP A 112 -1.35 -8.57 15.33
CA ASP A 112 -0.89 -7.19 15.27
C ASP A 112 0.23 -6.90 16.29
N ASP A 113 0.13 -7.46 17.50
CA ASP A 113 1.20 -7.37 18.49
C ASP A 113 2.49 -8.06 18.02
N LEU A 114 2.38 -9.19 17.37
CA LEU A 114 3.54 -9.92 16.83
C LEU A 114 4.15 -9.25 15.59
N THR A 115 3.33 -8.65 14.71
CA THR A 115 3.76 -8.10 13.42
C THR A 115 4.01 -6.59 13.44
N GLY A 116 3.88 -5.96 14.59
CA GLY A 116 4.06 -4.53 14.81
C GLY A 116 5.49 -4.13 15.19
N ASP A 117 5.60 -3.33 16.24
CA ASP A 117 6.86 -2.75 16.72
C ASP A 117 7.89 -3.78 17.17
N LYS A 118 7.47 -4.95 17.64
CA LYS A 118 8.36 -6.08 17.97
C LYS A 118 9.22 -6.55 16.79
N LEU A 119 8.74 -6.34 15.57
CA LEU A 119 9.48 -6.61 14.32
C LEU A 119 10.06 -5.34 13.68
N GLY A 120 10.08 -4.21 14.40
CA GLY A 120 10.52 -2.93 13.85
C GLY A 120 9.56 -2.35 12.79
N ARG A 121 8.31 -2.80 12.75
CA ARG A 121 7.26 -2.29 11.86
C ARG A 121 6.39 -1.25 12.58
N ALA A 122 5.42 -0.67 11.85
CA ALA A 122 4.45 0.25 12.44
C ALA A 122 3.69 -0.43 13.58
N LYS A 123 3.48 0.28 14.70
CA LYS A 123 2.73 -0.23 15.89
C LYS A 123 1.33 -0.76 15.56
N SER A 124 0.75 -0.33 14.45
CA SER A 124 -0.54 -0.81 13.96
C SER A 124 -0.53 -2.29 13.55
N GLY A 125 0.64 -2.91 13.36
CA GLY A 125 0.72 -4.30 12.92
C GLY A 125 0.13 -4.50 11.53
N THR A 126 -0.50 -5.64 11.29
CA THR A 126 -1.05 -6.03 9.98
C THR A 126 -2.51 -5.60 9.82
N PHE A 127 -3.39 -5.99 10.73
CA PHE A 127 -4.85 -5.80 10.59
C PHE A 127 -5.30 -4.36 10.86
N ARG A 128 -4.73 -3.69 11.86
CA ARG A 128 -4.99 -2.25 12.06
C ARG A 128 -4.45 -1.42 10.91
N THR A 129 -3.32 -1.82 10.32
CA THR A 129 -2.81 -1.16 9.11
C THR A 129 -3.77 -1.34 7.95
N ALA A 130 -4.33 -2.54 7.76
CA ALA A 130 -5.36 -2.77 6.74
C ALA A 130 -6.60 -1.88 6.96
N ASP A 131 -7.07 -1.73 8.20
CA ASP A 131 -8.19 -0.84 8.54
C ASP A 131 -7.88 0.64 8.28
N VAL A 132 -6.65 1.09 8.50
CA VAL A 132 -6.21 2.47 8.20
C VAL A 132 -6.13 2.72 6.70
N VAL A 133 -5.60 1.77 5.93
CA VAL A 133 -5.53 1.85 4.45
C VAL A 133 -6.93 1.86 3.84
N GLY A 134 -7.85 1.12 4.42
CA GLY A 134 -9.18 0.85 3.92
C GLY A 134 -9.26 -0.48 3.19
N LEU A 135 -10.20 -1.31 3.63
CA LEU A 135 -10.30 -2.70 3.17
C LEU A 135 -10.70 -2.82 1.69
N ASP A 136 -11.51 -1.91 1.20
CA ASP A 136 -11.84 -1.78 -0.23
C ASP A 136 -10.64 -1.39 -1.08
N THR A 137 -9.81 -0.46 -0.58
CA THR A 137 -8.55 -0.06 -1.22
C THR A 137 -7.60 -1.25 -1.26
N LEU A 138 -7.44 -1.97 -0.15
CA LEU A 138 -6.62 -3.17 -0.08
C LEU A 138 -7.07 -4.24 -1.09
N ALA A 139 -8.38 -4.52 -1.16
CA ALA A 139 -8.94 -5.48 -2.11
C ALA A 139 -8.72 -5.03 -3.57
N HIS A 140 -8.85 -3.74 -3.87
CA HIS A 140 -8.56 -3.20 -5.19
C HIS A 140 -7.10 -3.42 -5.60
N VAL A 141 -6.15 -3.15 -4.69
CA VAL A 141 -4.73 -3.38 -4.96
C VAL A 141 -4.42 -4.86 -5.15
N ILE A 142 -4.99 -5.75 -4.33
CA ILE A 142 -4.86 -7.21 -4.50
C ILE A 142 -5.34 -7.63 -5.89
N ARG A 143 -6.52 -7.17 -6.32
CA ARG A 143 -7.08 -7.48 -7.64
C ARG A 143 -6.19 -6.97 -8.76
N THR A 144 -5.69 -5.74 -8.66
CA THR A 144 -4.74 -5.18 -9.63
C THR A 144 -3.50 -6.07 -9.79
N MET A 145 -2.98 -6.63 -8.70
CA MET A 145 -1.85 -7.56 -8.76
C MET A 145 -2.25 -8.89 -9.39
N GLN A 146 -3.39 -9.45 -9.00
CA GLN A 146 -3.91 -10.70 -9.54
C GLN A 146 -4.08 -10.64 -11.07
N ASP A 147 -4.61 -9.51 -11.57
CA ASP A 147 -4.90 -9.33 -12.97
C ASP A 147 -3.66 -9.03 -13.84
N ASN A 148 -2.65 -8.37 -13.27
CA ASN A 148 -1.54 -7.80 -14.03
C ASN A 148 -0.18 -8.45 -13.74
N LEU A 149 -0.02 -9.25 -12.68
CA LEU A 149 1.21 -9.95 -12.41
C LEU A 149 1.18 -11.36 -13.01
N ASP A 150 2.29 -11.74 -13.63
CA ASP A 150 2.52 -13.08 -14.14
C ASP A 150 3.87 -13.59 -13.59
N ASP A 151 3.90 -13.79 -12.28
CA ASP A 151 5.08 -14.29 -11.56
C ASP A 151 4.72 -15.52 -10.72
N SER A 152 5.74 -16.14 -10.12
CA SER A 152 5.60 -17.34 -9.28
C SER A 152 4.72 -17.13 -8.04
N PHE A 153 4.45 -15.87 -7.66
CA PHE A 153 3.64 -15.52 -6.49
C PHE A 153 2.19 -15.13 -6.84
N LYS A 154 1.80 -15.17 -8.11
CA LYS A 154 0.44 -14.81 -8.57
C LYS A 154 -0.67 -15.49 -7.78
N ALA A 155 -0.48 -16.77 -7.42
CA ALA A 155 -1.43 -17.53 -6.63
C ALA A 155 -1.66 -16.99 -5.19
N VAL A 156 -0.76 -16.18 -4.68
CA VAL A 156 -0.89 -15.53 -3.35
C VAL A 156 -1.84 -14.35 -3.40
N TYR A 157 -1.93 -13.65 -4.54
CA TYR A 157 -2.75 -12.44 -4.70
C TYR A 157 -4.23 -12.81 -4.89
N GLN A 158 -4.84 -13.33 -3.84
CA GLN A 158 -6.27 -13.61 -3.79
C GLN A 158 -6.88 -12.87 -2.59
N THR A 159 -8.06 -12.28 -2.79
CA THR A 159 -8.76 -11.61 -1.70
C THR A 159 -9.23 -12.63 -0.67
N PRO A 160 -8.76 -12.57 0.59
CA PRO A 160 -9.19 -13.50 1.63
C PRO A 160 -10.70 -13.42 1.88
N ALA A 161 -11.34 -14.55 2.20
CA ALA A 161 -12.78 -14.62 2.43
C ALA A 161 -13.26 -13.70 3.58
N VAL A 162 -12.46 -13.55 4.63
CA VAL A 162 -12.75 -12.64 5.75
C VAL A 162 -12.74 -11.19 5.30
N LEU A 163 -11.80 -10.80 4.44
CA LEU A 163 -11.72 -9.45 3.87
C LEU A 163 -12.93 -9.15 2.97
N GLN A 164 -13.28 -10.11 2.10
CA GLN A 164 -14.44 -10.00 1.24
C GLN A 164 -15.73 -9.83 2.05
N GLY A 165 -15.92 -10.64 3.10
CA GLY A 165 -17.10 -10.56 3.97
C GLY A 165 -17.22 -9.23 4.72
N LEU A 166 -16.10 -8.63 5.15
CA LEU A 166 -16.10 -7.29 5.75
C LEU A 166 -16.52 -6.22 4.76
N ILE A 167 -16.02 -6.28 3.53
CA ILE A 167 -16.37 -5.33 2.47
C ILE A 167 -17.87 -5.43 2.14
N GLU A 168 -18.41 -6.62 1.99
CA GLU A 168 -19.85 -6.87 1.73
C GLU A 168 -20.74 -6.36 2.86
N ALA A 169 -20.26 -6.42 4.10
CA ALA A 169 -20.93 -5.86 5.27
C ALA A 169 -20.77 -4.33 5.40
N GLY A 170 -20.06 -3.65 4.49
CA GLY A 170 -19.79 -2.22 4.57
C GLY A 170 -18.76 -1.83 5.65
N ALA A 171 -18.08 -2.80 6.25
CA ALA A 171 -17.03 -2.60 7.25
C ALA A 171 -15.69 -2.38 6.55
N LEU A 172 -15.44 -1.14 6.11
CA LEU A 172 -14.30 -0.79 5.26
C LEU A 172 -13.07 -0.29 6.04
N GLY A 173 -13.04 -0.52 7.34
CA GLY A 173 -11.97 -0.08 8.23
C GLY A 173 -12.28 1.22 8.95
N GLN A 174 -11.23 1.99 9.26
CA GLN A 174 -11.33 3.19 10.09
C GLN A 174 -12.30 4.23 9.53
N LYS A 175 -12.39 4.38 8.22
CA LYS A 175 -13.26 5.36 7.55
C LYS A 175 -14.77 5.09 7.74
N THR A 176 -15.15 3.84 8.02
CA THR A 176 -16.54 3.45 8.30
C THR A 176 -16.77 3.12 9.79
N GLY A 177 -15.72 3.24 10.63
CA GLY A 177 -15.76 2.92 12.05
C GLY A 177 -15.77 1.44 12.38
N ALA A 178 -15.69 0.57 11.38
CA ALA A 178 -15.62 -0.89 11.53
C ALA A 178 -14.78 -1.51 10.41
N GLY A 179 -14.00 -2.52 10.78
CA GLY A 179 -13.15 -3.33 9.91
C GLY A 179 -12.72 -4.58 10.68
N PHE A 180 -11.45 -4.90 10.74
CA PHE A 180 -10.92 -5.91 11.68
C PHE A 180 -11.06 -5.49 13.14
N TYR A 181 -11.12 -4.18 13.36
CA TYR A 181 -11.43 -3.58 14.65
C TYR A 181 -12.65 -2.67 14.55
N ARG A 182 -13.33 -2.54 15.69
CA ARG A 182 -14.48 -1.65 15.86
C ARG A 182 -14.39 -0.95 17.20
N LYS A 183 -14.55 0.38 17.19
CA LYS A 183 -14.64 1.16 18.42
C LYS A 183 -16.08 1.27 18.88
N VAL A 184 -16.37 0.88 20.11
CA VAL A 184 -17.68 1.00 20.76
C VAL A 184 -17.50 1.76 22.07
N GLY A 185 -17.90 3.02 22.10
CA GLY A 185 -17.64 3.88 23.26
C GLY A 185 -16.14 4.05 23.52
N LYS A 186 -15.66 3.56 24.66
CA LYS A 186 -14.24 3.57 25.04
C LYS A 186 -13.51 2.27 24.68
N ASP A 187 -14.23 1.22 24.32
CA ASP A 187 -13.69 -0.10 24.08
C ASP A 187 -13.32 -0.30 22.61
N ILE A 188 -12.25 -1.03 22.36
CA ILE A 188 -11.86 -1.50 21.05
C ILE A 188 -12.15 -2.99 20.99
N LEU A 189 -13.06 -3.36 20.13
CA LEU A 189 -13.39 -4.74 19.82
C LEU A 189 -12.59 -5.19 18.60
N ARG A 190 -12.25 -6.47 18.56
CA ARG A 190 -11.65 -7.14 17.41
C ARG A 190 -12.63 -8.09 16.75
N LEU A 191 -12.51 -8.27 15.46
CA LEU A 191 -13.22 -9.33 14.75
C LEU A 191 -12.66 -10.70 15.15
N ASP A 192 -13.54 -11.61 15.45
CA ASP A 192 -13.25 -13.04 15.46
C ASP A 192 -13.53 -13.60 14.06
N PRO A 193 -12.50 -14.03 13.31
CA PRO A 193 -12.69 -14.49 11.94
C PRO A 193 -13.57 -15.75 11.82
N ALA A 194 -13.60 -16.59 12.86
CA ALA A 194 -14.37 -17.84 12.86
C ALA A 194 -15.87 -17.60 13.04
N THR A 195 -16.23 -16.74 14.00
CA THR A 195 -17.62 -16.43 14.34
C THR A 195 -18.18 -15.21 13.60
N ARG A 196 -17.31 -14.39 13.00
CA ARG A 196 -17.62 -13.07 12.41
C ARG A 196 -18.27 -12.09 13.41
N GLN A 197 -18.03 -12.29 14.69
CA GLN A 197 -18.52 -11.41 15.76
C GLN A 197 -17.38 -10.52 16.27
N TYR A 198 -17.76 -9.35 16.76
CA TYR A 198 -16.83 -8.45 17.45
C TYR A 198 -16.76 -8.83 18.93
N VAL A 199 -15.56 -9.15 19.39
CA VAL A 199 -15.27 -9.55 20.77
C VAL A 199 -14.26 -8.58 21.38
N PRO A 200 -14.16 -8.48 22.72
CA PRO A 200 -13.16 -7.63 23.35
C PRO A 200 -11.76 -7.95 22.86
N SER A 201 -11.00 -6.91 22.50
CA SER A 201 -9.57 -7.05 22.20
C SER A 201 -8.82 -7.33 23.49
N GLY A 202 -7.87 -8.28 23.45
CA GLY A 202 -7.02 -8.56 24.59
C GLY A 202 -6.28 -7.32 25.07
N LYS A 203 -6.07 -7.19 26.38
CA LYS A 203 -5.19 -6.13 26.90
C LYS A 203 -3.76 -6.45 26.44
N LYS A 204 -3.12 -5.45 25.84
CA LYS A 204 -1.67 -5.45 25.63
C LYS A 204 -0.94 -5.35 26.97
#